data_c3ab5b9983a8fbec5df1b75333b9c2e4
#
_entry.id   c3ab5b9983a8fbec5df1b75333b9c2e4
#
_cell.length_a   1.000
_cell.length_b   1.000
_cell.length_c   1.000
_cell.angle_alpha   90.00
_cell.angle_beta   90.00
_cell.angle_gamma   90.00
#
_symmetry.space_group_name_H-M   'P 1'
#
loop_
_entity.id
_entity.type
_entity.pdbx_description
1 polymer ?
#
loop_
_entity_poly.entity_id
_entity_poly.type
_entity_poly.pdbx_seq_one_letter_code
_entity_poly.pdbx_strand_id
1 'polypeptide(L)'
;GALQATKAAFGQAASTTGADVLEIIAGKTKFADQASLLTRTVANPNTNVSFKGHGIRSFTFNFTMMAKYAAEAETIRKIHNRFRRLSYANLKNDENNILLSYPPTWQIRFMAPHNSKDESSNPALTTNGTTLSEMKHIPRIFSCYLTGVNTTINDQGNMYHPDNAPLSVTISITYQETRALNRKDL
;
A
#
# COMPACT_ATOMS: atom_id res chain seq x y z
N GLY A 1 22.78 43.51 47.56
CA GLY A 1 23.04 43.22 46.13
C GLY A 1 22.34 41.99 45.64
N ALA A 2 22.17 40.97 46.48
CA ALA A 2 21.56 39.68 46.03
C ALA A 2 20.04 39.73 45.85
N LEU A 3 19.33 40.53 46.63
CA LEU A 3 17.86 40.67 46.58
C LEU A 3 17.36 41.48 45.38
N GLN A 4 18.18 42.35 44.79
CA GLN A 4 17.85 43.07 43.57
C GLN A 4 18.07 42.23 42.32
N ALA A 5 19.06 41.34 42.33
CA ALA A 5 19.31 40.41 41.24
C ALA A 5 18.17 39.37 41.07
N THR A 6 17.61 38.89 42.20
CA THR A 6 16.46 37.96 42.16
C THR A 6 15.16 38.62 41.71
N LYS A 7 14.93 39.90 42.03
CA LYS A 7 13.77 40.64 41.53
C LYS A 7 13.85 40.95 40.03
N ALA A 8 15.03 41.21 39.50
CA ALA A 8 15.24 41.41 38.07
C ALA A 8 15.04 40.12 37.28
N ALA A 9 15.46 38.97 37.79
CA ALA A 9 15.26 37.67 37.18
C ALA A 9 13.76 37.25 37.16
N PHE A 10 13.01 37.59 38.24
CA PHE A 10 11.58 37.32 38.31
C PHE A 10 10.74 38.27 37.46
N GLY A 11 11.19 39.50 37.25
CA GLY A 11 10.50 40.50 36.43
C GLY A 11 10.63 40.25 34.91
N GLN A 12 11.72 39.59 34.47
CA GLN A 12 11.90 39.22 33.07
C GLN A 12 11.14 37.95 32.70
N ALA A 13 10.84 37.08 33.65
CA ALA A 13 10.02 35.89 33.38
C ALA A 13 8.53 36.20 33.11
N ALA A 14 8.07 37.40 33.46
CA ALA A 14 6.67 37.80 33.27
C ALA A 14 6.36 38.42 31.88
N SER A 15 7.38 38.63 31.03
CA SER A 15 7.20 39.21 29.69
C SER A 15 7.49 38.21 28.55
N THR A 16 7.64 36.93 28.88
CA THR A 16 7.78 35.90 27.85
C THR A 16 6.47 35.76 27.10
N THR A 17 6.50 36.05 25.82
CA THR A 17 5.40 35.86 24.85
C THR A 17 4.97 34.40 24.90
N GLY A 18 3.69 34.11 24.66
CA GLY A 18 3.13 32.74 24.70
C GLY A 18 3.87 31.69 23.88
N ALA A 19 4.75 32.13 22.95
CA ALA A 19 5.65 31.28 22.19
C ALA A 19 6.74 30.64 23.05
N ASP A 20 7.34 31.40 23.99
CA ASP A 20 8.42 30.92 24.86
C ASP A 20 7.88 29.93 25.91
N VAL A 21 6.64 30.14 26.37
CA VAL A 21 5.95 29.18 27.25
C VAL A 21 5.65 27.88 26.56
N LEU A 22 5.26 27.93 25.27
CA LEU A 22 5.04 26.73 24.44
C LEU A 22 6.37 25.96 24.22
N GLU A 23 7.47 26.63 24.08
CA GLU A 23 8.79 26.02 23.90
C GLU A 23 9.28 25.31 25.16
N ILE A 24 9.00 25.88 26.33
CA ILE A 24 9.26 25.27 27.64
C ILE A 24 8.38 24.03 27.86
N ILE A 25 7.09 24.09 27.47
CA ILE A 25 6.15 22.98 27.57
C ILE A 25 6.48 21.86 26.56
N ALA A 26 7.05 22.21 25.41
CA ALA A 26 7.47 21.23 24.39
C ALA A 26 8.72 20.42 24.74
N GLY A 27 9.33 20.66 25.93
CA GLY A 27 10.46 19.86 26.43
C GLY A 27 11.77 20.05 25.68
N LYS A 28 11.91 21.13 24.92
CA LYS A 28 13.14 21.41 24.14
C LYS A 28 14.26 22.01 24.94
N THR A 29 14.06 22.36 26.21
CA THR A 29 15.10 22.91 27.08
C THR A 29 15.66 21.82 27.99
N LYS A 30 16.97 21.70 28.04
CA LYS A 30 17.73 20.78 28.94
C LYS A 30 17.36 20.92 30.41
N PHE A 31 16.71 22.01 30.80
CA PHE A 31 16.23 22.27 32.16
C PHE A 31 15.04 21.41 32.58
N ALA A 32 14.15 21.06 31.62
CA ALA A 32 13.01 20.20 31.93
C ALA A 32 13.45 18.77 32.27
N ASP A 33 14.48 18.26 31.58
CA ASP A 33 15.06 16.95 31.87
C ASP A 33 15.77 16.90 33.21
N GLN A 34 16.49 17.95 33.57
CA GLN A 34 17.16 18.05 34.86
C GLN A 34 16.16 18.21 36.02
N ALA A 35 15.10 18.97 35.84
CA ALA A 35 14.03 19.10 36.83
C ALA A 35 13.30 17.78 37.06
N SER A 36 13.07 17.00 36.03
CA SER A 36 12.44 15.68 36.12
C SER A 36 13.30 14.66 36.87
N LEU A 37 14.62 14.73 36.71
CA LEU A 37 15.57 13.88 37.44
C LEU A 37 15.61 14.22 38.93
N LEU A 38 15.56 15.51 39.32
CA LEU A 38 15.60 15.96 40.70
C LEU A 38 14.28 15.68 41.44
N THR A 39 13.15 15.88 40.78
CA THR A 39 11.81 15.69 41.38
C THR A 39 11.28 14.27 41.22
N ARG A 40 11.92 13.42 40.41
CA ARG A 40 11.43 12.10 40.03
C ARG A 40 9.99 12.12 39.51
N THR A 41 9.56 13.25 38.96
CA THR A 41 8.23 13.44 38.40
C THR A 41 8.35 13.78 36.91
N VAL A 42 7.65 13.04 36.05
CA VAL A 42 7.55 13.31 34.63
C VAL A 42 6.12 13.74 34.32
N ALA A 43 5.96 14.78 33.54
CA ALA A 43 4.63 15.18 33.08
C ALA A 43 4.04 14.04 32.27
N ASN A 44 2.84 13.60 32.66
CA ASN A 44 2.10 12.59 31.86
C ASN A 44 1.76 13.22 30.50
N PRO A 45 2.27 12.69 29.38
CA PRO A 45 2.02 13.28 28.05
C PRO A 45 0.57 13.19 27.62
N ASN A 46 -0.28 12.44 28.36
CA ASN A 46 -1.72 12.28 28.12
C ASN A 46 -2.07 12.18 26.63
N THR A 47 -1.27 11.39 25.90
CA THR A 47 -1.39 11.24 24.45
C THR A 47 -2.64 10.46 24.10
N ASN A 48 -3.59 11.12 23.46
CA ASN A 48 -4.78 10.49 22.90
C ASN A 48 -4.51 10.16 21.43
N VAL A 49 -4.84 8.93 21.05
CA VAL A 49 -4.80 8.52 19.65
C VAL A 49 -6.05 9.05 18.96
N SER A 50 -5.86 9.99 18.06
CA SER A 50 -6.95 10.52 17.22
C SER A 50 -7.05 9.69 15.94
N PHE A 51 -8.27 9.27 15.59
CA PHE A 51 -8.53 8.58 14.35
C PHE A 51 -8.48 9.56 13.17
N LYS A 52 -7.52 9.37 12.27
CA LYS A 52 -7.29 10.23 11.10
C LYS A 52 -7.93 9.70 9.80
N GLY A 53 -8.53 8.50 9.85
CA GLY A 53 -9.10 7.84 8.68
C GLY A 53 -8.47 6.48 8.40
N HIS A 54 -9.04 5.75 7.47
CA HIS A 54 -8.51 4.50 6.95
C HIS A 54 -7.63 4.76 5.72
N GLY A 55 -6.52 4.03 5.61
CA GLY A 55 -5.71 4.01 4.41
C GLY A 55 -6.41 3.26 3.26
N ILE A 56 -5.96 3.52 2.05
CA ILE A 56 -6.37 2.75 0.87
C ILE A 56 -5.72 1.37 0.94
N ARG A 57 -6.49 0.30 0.71
CA ARG A 57 -6.00 -1.07 0.75
C ARG A 57 -5.16 -1.38 -0.49
N SER A 58 -4.09 -2.16 -0.29
CA SER A 58 -3.27 -2.71 -1.36
C SER A 58 -3.22 -4.24 -1.24
N PHE A 59 -3.13 -4.92 -2.38
CA PHE A 59 -3.10 -6.38 -2.48
C PHE A 59 -1.99 -6.79 -3.41
N THR A 60 -1.20 -7.78 -2.99
CA THR A 60 -0.13 -8.33 -3.81
C THR A 60 -0.40 -9.79 -4.10
N PHE A 61 -0.31 -10.17 -5.36
CA PHE A 61 -0.48 -11.54 -5.84
C PHE A 61 0.81 -12.01 -6.49
N ASN A 62 1.27 -13.19 -6.12
CA ASN A 62 2.46 -13.81 -6.67
C ASN A 62 2.07 -15.03 -7.51
N PHE A 63 2.54 -15.06 -8.75
CA PHE A 63 2.32 -16.16 -9.69
C PHE A 63 3.65 -16.70 -10.15
N THR A 64 3.91 -17.96 -9.85
CA THR A 64 5.09 -18.69 -10.39
C THR A 64 4.65 -19.51 -11.57
N MET A 65 5.24 -19.25 -12.72
CA MET A 65 4.95 -19.93 -13.99
C MET A 65 6.21 -20.66 -14.45
N MET A 66 6.06 -21.93 -14.80
CA MET A 66 7.14 -22.77 -15.33
C MET A 66 6.81 -23.13 -16.77
N ALA A 67 7.75 -22.88 -17.66
CA ALA A 67 7.63 -23.26 -19.07
C ALA A 67 8.24 -24.63 -19.29
N LYS A 68 7.46 -25.57 -19.85
CA LYS A 68 7.96 -26.88 -20.31
C LYS A 68 8.55 -26.81 -21.71
N TYR A 69 8.01 -25.93 -22.54
CA TYR A 69 8.37 -25.76 -23.94
C TYR A 69 8.55 -24.28 -24.29
N ALA A 70 9.33 -23.99 -25.34
CA ALA A 70 9.57 -22.64 -25.82
C ALA A 70 8.29 -21.83 -26.09
N ALA A 71 7.23 -22.47 -26.60
CA ALA A 71 5.94 -21.83 -26.83
C ALA A 71 5.25 -21.33 -25.55
N GLU A 72 5.42 -22.07 -24.42
CA GLU A 72 4.91 -21.64 -23.12
C GLU A 72 5.71 -20.47 -22.57
N ALA A 73 7.05 -20.48 -22.74
CA ALA A 73 7.91 -19.36 -22.34
C ALA A 73 7.52 -18.07 -23.06
N GLU A 74 7.22 -18.16 -24.36
CA GLU A 74 6.70 -17.02 -25.12
C GLU A 74 5.34 -16.54 -24.61
N THR A 75 4.48 -17.46 -24.19
CA THR A 75 3.17 -17.12 -23.60
C THR A 75 3.36 -16.40 -22.28
N ILE A 76 4.26 -16.87 -21.40
CA ILE A 76 4.62 -16.22 -20.14
C ILE A 76 5.16 -14.81 -20.41
N ARG A 77 6.02 -14.64 -21.40
CA ARG A 77 6.53 -13.33 -21.83
C ARG A 77 5.40 -12.39 -22.25
N LYS A 78 4.42 -12.87 -23.01
CA LYS A 78 3.25 -12.09 -23.43
C LYS A 78 2.40 -11.68 -22.24
N ILE A 79 2.17 -12.57 -21.27
CA ILE A 79 1.43 -12.29 -20.04
C ILE A 79 2.13 -11.17 -19.26
N HIS A 80 3.43 -11.33 -19.00
CA HIS A 80 4.23 -10.31 -18.30
C HIS A 80 4.16 -8.94 -18.98
N ASN A 81 4.39 -8.90 -20.29
CA ASN A 81 4.37 -7.66 -21.06
C ASN A 81 2.99 -7.00 -21.05
N ARG A 82 1.91 -7.80 -21.05
CA ARG A 82 0.54 -7.28 -20.96
C ARG A 82 0.28 -6.60 -19.60
N PHE A 83 0.64 -7.23 -18.48
CA PHE A 83 0.51 -6.62 -17.16
C PHE A 83 1.34 -5.35 -17.06
N ARG A 84 2.61 -5.41 -17.48
CA ARG A 84 3.48 -4.25 -17.47
C ARG A 84 2.94 -3.09 -18.30
N ARG A 85 2.43 -3.36 -19.52
CA ARG A 85 1.83 -2.33 -20.38
C ARG A 85 0.59 -1.70 -19.74
N LEU A 86 -0.24 -2.48 -19.05
CA LEU A 86 -1.47 -2.01 -18.42
C LEU A 86 -1.26 -1.33 -17.08
N SER A 87 -0.05 -1.38 -16.51
CA SER A 87 0.29 -0.64 -15.29
C SER A 87 0.61 0.84 -15.55
N TYR A 88 0.94 1.19 -16.78
CA TYR A 88 1.29 2.56 -17.14
C TYR A 88 0.11 3.34 -17.67
N ALA A 89 0.12 4.65 -17.39
CA ALA A 89 -0.78 5.60 -18.00
C ALA A 89 -0.51 5.71 -19.52
N ASN A 90 -1.55 5.93 -20.29
CA ASN A 90 -1.43 6.10 -21.73
C ASN A 90 -1.28 7.58 -22.07
N LEU A 91 -0.44 7.91 -23.07
CA LEU A 91 -0.38 9.26 -23.63
C LEU A 91 -1.70 9.54 -24.35
N LYS A 92 -2.37 10.62 -23.97
CA LYS A 92 -3.49 11.14 -24.74
C LYS A 92 -2.88 11.75 -26.01
N ASN A 93 -3.41 11.39 -27.18
CA ASN A 93 -2.96 11.90 -28.48
C ASN A 93 -3.15 13.43 -28.54
N ASP A 94 -2.22 14.14 -27.95
CA ASP A 94 -2.10 15.59 -28.00
C ASP A 94 -0.77 15.91 -28.67
N GLU A 95 -0.75 16.87 -29.54
CA GLU A 95 0.47 17.27 -30.30
C GLU A 95 1.66 17.56 -29.39
N ASN A 96 1.41 17.89 -28.12
CA ASN A 96 2.45 18.23 -27.13
C ASN A 96 2.77 17.10 -26.11
N ASN A 97 2.13 15.93 -26.16
CA ASN A 97 2.37 14.79 -25.25
C ASN A 97 2.36 15.13 -23.74
N ILE A 98 1.65 16.18 -23.34
CA ILE A 98 1.63 16.69 -21.96
C ILE A 98 0.60 15.94 -21.10
N LEU A 99 -0.47 15.43 -21.74
CA LEU A 99 -1.58 14.80 -21.02
C LEU A 99 -1.46 13.28 -20.99
N LEU A 100 -1.59 12.71 -19.79
CA LEU A 100 -1.66 11.28 -19.56
C LEU A 100 -3.09 10.88 -19.21
N SER A 101 -3.61 9.82 -19.83
CA SER A 101 -4.84 9.17 -19.41
C SER A 101 -4.55 8.17 -18.30
N TYR A 102 -5.47 8.05 -17.33
CA TYR A 102 -5.35 7.08 -16.25
C TYR A 102 -5.20 5.64 -16.79
N PRO A 103 -4.43 4.78 -16.09
CA PRO A 103 -4.38 3.36 -16.42
C PRO A 103 -5.75 2.72 -16.22
N PRO A 104 -6.04 1.57 -16.87
CA PRO A 104 -7.31 0.88 -16.72
C PRO A 104 -7.53 0.43 -15.28
N THR A 105 -8.78 0.45 -14.83
CA THR A 105 -9.18 -0.11 -13.55
C THR A 105 -9.37 -1.62 -13.67
N TRP A 106 -9.02 -2.34 -12.58
CA TRP A 106 -9.11 -3.78 -12.48
C TRP A 106 -10.19 -4.18 -11.47
N GLN A 107 -10.90 -5.23 -11.77
CA GLN A 107 -11.81 -5.89 -10.85
C GLN A 107 -11.31 -7.30 -10.58
N ILE A 108 -10.99 -7.59 -9.33
CA ILE A 108 -10.44 -8.88 -8.90
C ILE A 108 -11.54 -9.68 -8.25
N ARG A 109 -11.77 -10.90 -8.74
CA ARG A 109 -12.76 -11.84 -8.20
C ARG A 109 -12.09 -13.18 -7.95
N PHE A 110 -12.37 -13.76 -6.79
CA PHE A 110 -11.93 -15.11 -6.44
C PHE A 110 -13.00 -16.11 -6.86
N MET A 111 -12.62 -17.03 -7.74
CA MET A 111 -13.52 -18.03 -8.30
C MET A 111 -13.14 -19.42 -7.80
N ALA A 112 -14.14 -20.24 -7.51
CA ALA A 112 -13.97 -21.66 -7.19
C ALA A 112 -14.84 -22.55 -8.09
N PRO A 113 -14.46 -23.82 -8.30
CA PRO A 113 -15.32 -24.78 -8.97
C PRO A 113 -16.69 -24.85 -8.29
N HIS A 114 -17.75 -24.72 -9.07
CA HIS A 114 -19.12 -24.76 -8.57
C HIS A 114 -19.57 -26.20 -8.44
N ASN A 115 -19.98 -26.62 -7.23
CA ASN A 115 -20.76 -27.82 -7.05
C ASN A 115 -22.23 -27.51 -7.35
N SER A 116 -22.82 -28.21 -8.30
CA SER A 116 -24.13 -27.99 -8.91
C SER A 116 -25.35 -28.00 -7.97
N LYS A 117 -25.15 -28.02 -6.67
CA LYS A 117 -26.22 -28.02 -5.65
C LYS A 117 -26.60 -26.63 -5.12
N ASP A 118 -25.79 -25.62 -5.39
CA ASP A 118 -26.06 -24.24 -4.95
C ASP A 118 -26.42 -23.35 -6.14
N GLU A 119 -27.69 -23.23 -6.42
CA GLU A 119 -28.27 -22.23 -7.34
C GLU A 119 -28.07 -20.81 -6.76
N SER A 120 -26.83 -20.34 -6.71
CA SER A 120 -26.55 -18.96 -6.38
C SER A 120 -26.49 -18.13 -7.67
N SER A 121 -27.29 -17.09 -7.69
CA SER A 121 -27.56 -16.15 -8.79
C SER A 121 -26.38 -15.29 -9.28
N ASN A 122 -25.14 -15.71 -9.09
CA ASN A 122 -23.97 -15.02 -9.64
C ASN A 122 -23.60 -15.63 -11.01
N PRO A 123 -23.25 -14.80 -12.00
CA PRO A 123 -22.89 -15.28 -13.33
C PRO A 123 -21.70 -16.22 -13.23
N ALA A 124 -21.97 -17.49 -13.48
CA ALA A 124 -20.96 -18.53 -13.52
C ALA A 124 -20.07 -18.33 -14.75
N LEU A 125 -18.77 -18.32 -14.55
CA LEU A 125 -17.79 -18.32 -15.63
C LEU A 125 -17.51 -19.79 -15.99
N THR A 126 -17.79 -20.19 -17.21
CA THR A 126 -17.46 -21.55 -17.68
C THR A 126 -16.11 -21.52 -18.38
N THR A 127 -15.14 -22.21 -17.83
CA THR A 127 -13.80 -22.37 -18.42
C THR A 127 -13.52 -23.86 -18.57
N ASN A 128 -13.24 -24.31 -19.80
CA ASN A 128 -12.96 -25.72 -20.12
C ASN A 128 -14.01 -26.72 -19.59
N GLY A 129 -15.29 -26.36 -19.66
CA GLY A 129 -16.40 -27.21 -19.20
C GLY A 129 -16.62 -27.23 -17.69
N THR A 130 -15.81 -26.50 -16.90
CA THR A 130 -16.01 -26.35 -15.46
C THR A 130 -16.69 -25.01 -15.17
N THR A 131 -17.82 -25.06 -14.50
CA THR A 131 -18.52 -23.85 -14.03
C THR A 131 -17.85 -23.33 -12.77
N LEU A 132 -17.44 -22.07 -12.77
CA LEU A 132 -16.82 -21.41 -11.64
C LEU A 132 -17.79 -20.42 -11.00
N SER A 133 -17.88 -20.40 -9.68
CA SER A 133 -18.67 -19.42 -8.93
C SER A 133 -17.77 -18.54 -8.06
N GLU A 134 -18.22 -17.31 -7.78
CA GLU A 134 -17.52 -16.40 -6.90
C GLU A 134 -17.54 -16.91 -5.46
N MET A 135 -16.38 -16.90 -4.79
CA MET A 135 -16.24 -17.32 -3.41
C MET A 135 -16.88 -16.31 -2.47
N LYS A 136 -17.90 -16.73 -1.69
CA LYS A 136 -18.65 -15.87 -0.77
C LYS A 136 -17.90 -15.55 0.53
N HIS A 137 -16.94 -16.40 0.92
CA HIS A 137 -16.24 -16.29 2.22
C HIS A 137 -14.96 -15.45 2.16
N ILE A 138 -14.58 -14.97 0.98
CA ILE A 138 -13.41 -14.12 0.80
C ILE A 138 -13.86 -12.67 0.72
N PRO A 139 -13.18 -11.75 1.43
CA PRO A 139 -13.50 -10.33 1.36
C PRO A 139 -13.45 -9.82 -0.09
N ARG A 140 -14.46 -9.07 -0.48
CA ARG A 140 -14.55 -8.48 -1.80
C ARG A 140 -13.48 -7.41 -1.98
N ILE A 141 -12.82 -7.44 -3.13
CA ILE A 141 -11.90 -6.40 -3.59
C ILE A 141 -12.68 -5.51 -4.56
N PHE A 142 -12.66 -4.20 -4.30
CA PHE A 142 -13.30 -3.22 -5.17
C PHE A 142 -12.40 -2.86 -6.35
N SER A 143 -12.80 -1.87 -7.14
CA SER A 143 -12.02 -1.43 -8.29
C SER A 143 -10.63 -0.97 -7.86
N CYS A 144 -9.60 -1.48 -8.54
CA CYS A 144 -8.20 -1.25 -8.23
C CYS A 144 -7.44 -0.69 -9.44
N TYR A 145 -6.37 0.01 -9.17
CA TYR A 145 -5.31 0.26 -10.15
C TYR A 145 -4.16 -0.71 -9.94
N LEU A 146 -3.53 -1.11 -11.03
CA LEU A 146 -2.31 -1.89 -11.03
C LEU A 146 -1.13 -0.93 -10.79
N THR A 147 -0.52 -1.01 -9.59
CA THR A 147 0.51 -0.06 -9.15
C THR A 147 1.93 -0.60 -9.30
N GLY A 148 2.09 -1.91 -9.33
CA GLY A 148 3.41 -2.52 -9.45
C GLY A 148 3.38 -3.89 -10.11
N VAL A 149 4.37 -4.15 -10.96
CA VAL A 149 4.64 -5.45 -11.58
C VAL A 149 6.12 -5.73 -11.43
N ASN A 150 6.47 -6.64 -10.52
CA ASN A 150 7.83 -7.11 -10.31
C ASN A 150 7.98 -8.51 -10.90
N THR A 151 9.14 -8.79 -11.49
CA THR A 151 9.41 -10.07 -12.12
C THR A 151 10.73 -10.61 -11.64
N THR A 152 10.73 -11.84 -11.16
CA THR A 152 11.90 -12.61 -10.80
C THR A 152 12.05 -13.75 -11.80
N ILE A 153 13.22 -13.88 -12.41
CA ILE A 153 13.53 -14.88 -13.42
C ILE A 153 14.39 -15.95 -12.77
N ASN A 154 14.01 -17.22 -12.97
CA ASN A 154 14.76 -18.37 -12.48
C ASN A 154 15.09 -18.32 -10.98
N ASP A 155 14.11 -18.08 -10.15
CA ASP A 155 14.21 -17.96 -8.69
C ASP A 155 14.89 -19.17 -8.01
N GLN A 156 14.72 -20.37 -8.59
CA GLN A 156 15.26 -21.65 -8.08
C GLN A 156 16.60 -22.04 -8.68
N GLY A 157 17.25 -21.18 -9.46
CA GLY A 157 18.53 -21.46 -10.11
C GLY A 157 18.56 -21.08 -11.58
N ASN A 158 19.75 -20.92 -12.13
CA ASN A 158 19.94 -20.49 -13.52
C ASN A 158 19.66 -21.61 -14.52
N MET A 159 18.39 -21.87 -14.80
CA MET A 159 17.94 -22.86 -15.76
C MET A 159 17.29 -22.20 -16.97
N TYR A 160 17.81 -22.51 -18.15
CA TYR A 160 17.33 -21.98 -19.42
C TYR A 160 17.04 -23.08 -20.42
N HIS A 161 16.08 -22.84 -21.30
CA HIS A 161 15.85 -23.65 -22.48
C HIS A 161 16.96 -23.44 -23.51
N PRO A 162 17.14 -24.34 -24.51
CA PRO A 162 18.13 -24.18 -25.56
C PRO A 162 18.03 -22.90 -26.39
N ASP A 163 16.84 -22.27 -26.40
CA ASP A 163 16.54 -20.99 -27.03
C ASP A 163 16.76 -19.76 -26.12
N ASN A 164 17.49 -19.95 -24.99
CA ASN A 164 17.75 -18.97 -23.95
C ASN A 164 16.49 -18.43 -23.23
N ALA A 165 15.32 -19.07 -23.38
CA ALA A 165 14.15 -18.72 -22.61
C ALA A 165 14.28 -19.22 -21.16
N PRO A 166 13.88 -18.43 -20.14
CA PRO A 166 13.93 -18.84 -18.76
C PRO A 166 12.93 -19.96 -18.48
N LEU A 167 13.34 -20.93 -17.63
CA LEU A 167 12.49 -22.06 -17.26
C LEU A 167 11.35 -21.63 -16.33
N SER A 168 11.64 -20.74 -15.38
CA SER A 168 10.63 -20.24 -14.45
C SER A 168 10.63 -18.72 -14.37
N VAL A 169 9.43 -18.16 -14.24
CA VAL A 169 9.21 -16.73 -14.08
C VAL A 169 8.18 -16.52 -12.98
N THR A 170 8.57 -15.83 -11.92
CA THR A 170 7.66 -15.39 -10.85
C THR A 170 7.30 -13.94 -11.06
N ILE A 171 6.00 -13.66 -11.20
CA ILE A 171 5.46 -12.31 -11.34
C ILE A 171 4.74 -11.95 -10.05
N SER A 172 5.15 -10.84 -9.43
CA SER A 172 4.50 -10.23 -8.29
C SER A 172 3.73 -9.00 -8.76
N ILE A 173 2.42 -9.03 -8.59
CA ILE A 173 1.49 -8.02 -9.09
C ILE A 173 0.86 -7.33 -7.88
N THR A 174 1.03 -6.00 -7.78
CA THR A 174 0.48 -5.19 -6.70
C THR A 174 -0.65 -4.31 -7.22
N TYR A 175 -1.80 -4.43 -6.58
CA TYR A 175 -2.99 -3.62 -6.85
C TYR A 175 -3.28 -2.72 -5.66
N GLN A 176 -3.81 -1.54 -5.93
CA GLN A 176 -4.28 -0.61 -4.92
C GLN A 176 -5.72 -0.18 -5.25
N GLU A 177 -6.60 -0.21 -4.25
CA GLU A 177 -7.97 0.25 -4.44
C GLU A 177 -8.03 1.73 -4.81
N THR A 178 -9.07 2.11 -5.55
CA THR A 178 -9.24 3.49 -6.02
C THR A 178 -9.68 4.45 -4.93
N ARG A 179 -10.22 3.92 -3.82
CA ARG A 179 -10.73 4.71 -2.68
C ARG A 179 -10.60 3.97 -1.36
N ALA A 180 -10.52 4.72 -0.27
CA ALA A 180 -10.65 4.16 1.07
C ALA A 180 -12.11 3.70 1.30
N LEU A 181 -12.26 2.56 1.97
CA LEU A 181 -13.56 2.00 2.30
C LEU A 181 -14.12 2.60 3.59
N ASN A 182 -15.43 2.61 3.69
CA ASN A 182 -16.16 2.98 4.88
C ASN A 182 -17.07 1.82 5.35
N ARG A 183 -17.69 1.95 6.51
CA ARG A 183 -18.54 0.92 7.11
C ARG A 183 -19.75 0.51 6.24
N LYS A 184 -20.21 1.36 5.32
CA LYS A 184 -21.32 1.08 4.42
C LYS A 184 -20.91 0.24 3.20
N ASP A 185 -19.62 0.11 2.94
CA ASP A 185 -19.08 -0.66 1.81
C ASP A 185 -18.93 -2.15 2.14
N LEU A 186 -19.03 -2.51 3.42
CA LEU A 186 -18.93 -3.87 3.96
C LEU A 186 -20.30 -4.46 4.27
#